data_2e3dff1f4c8b5aa39ab7f7335cec2ed7
#
_entry.id   2e3dff1f4c8b5aa39ab7f7335cec2ed7
#
_cell.length_a   1.000
_cell.length_b   1.000
_cell.length_c   1.000
_cell.angle_alpha   90.00
_cell.angle_beta   90.00
_cell.angle_gamma   90.00
#
_symmetry.space_group_name_H-M   'P 1'
#
loop_
_entity.id
_entity.type
_entity.pdbx_description
1 polymer ?
#
loop_
_entity_poly.entity_id
_entity_poly.type
_entity_poly.pdbx_seq_one_letter_code
_entity_poly.pdbx_strand_id
1 'polypeptide(L)'
;MGLDGVADELATSLPYGQQRRLEIVRALATHPKLLLLDEPAAGMNPQETEELGRFIQEIKEKFGLTVFMIEHHMNLVMGISDRIYVIDFGKQIAEGTPKEVRDNPAVIAAYLGVDEE
;
A
#
# COMPACT_ATOMS: atom_id res chain seq x y z
N MET A 1 -13.07 -13.72 1.78
CA MET A 1 -12.63 -12.54 1.04
C MET A 1 -13.07 -12.51 -0.42
N GLY A 2 -13.98 -13.33 -0.78
CA GLY A 2 -14.65 -13.31 -2.07
C GLY A 2 -13.89 -13.93 -3.23
N LEU A 3 -12.71 -14.50 -3.00
CA LEU A 3 -11.91 -15.10 -4.06
C LEU A 3 -11.71 -16.62 -3.91
N ASP A 4 -12.21 -17.20 -2.85
CA ASP A 4 -11.93 -18.62 -2.55
C ASP A 4 -12.36 -19.57 -3.67
N GLY A 5 -13.51 -19.31 -4.28
CA GLY A 5 -14.05 -20.18 -5.31
C GLY A 5 -13.37 -20.08 -6.67
N VAL A 6 -12.51 -19.07 -6.87
CA VAL A 6 -11.86 -18.85 -8.16
C VAL A 6 -10.35 -18.91 -8.11
N ALA A 7 -9.77 -19.08 -6.91
CA ALA A 7 -8.33 -18.95 -6.69
C ALA A 7 -7.50 -19.88 -7.56
N ASP A 8 -7.88 -21.15 -7.65
CA ASP A 8 -7.06 -22.16 -8.33
C ASP A 8 -7.21 -22.14 -9.85
N GLU A 9 -8.38 -21.77 -10.34
CA GLU A 9 -8.68 -21.85 -11.76
C GLU A 9 -8.36 -20.60 -12.53
N LEU A 10 -8.58 -19.43 -11.91
CA LEU A 10 -8.57 -18.16 -12.61
C LEU A 10 -7.50 -17.18 -12.16
N ALA A 11 -6.57 -17.62 -11.31
CA ALA A 11 -5.55 -16.73 -10.77
C ALA A 11 -4.79 -15.94 -11.84
N THR A 12 -4.44 -16.60 -12.95
CA THR A 12 -3.69 -15.97 -14.02
C THR A 12 -4.54 -15.12 -14.97
N SER A 13 -5.85 -15.29 -14.93
CA SER A 13 -6.78 -14.57 -15.80
C SER A 13 -7.55 -13.47 -15.07
N LEU A 14 -7.34 -13.32 -13.75
CA LEU A 14 -7.99 -12.27 -12.97
C LEU A 14 -7.44 -10.88 -13.32
N PRO A 15 -8.26 -9.83 -13.20
CA PRO A 15 -7.75 -8.46 -13.26
C PRO A 15 -6.62 -8.25 -12.26
N TYR A 16 -5.72 -7.35 -12.59
CA TYR A 16 -4.50 -7.13 -11.79
C TYR A 16 -4.79 -6.85 -10.31
N GLY A 17 -5.79 -6.02 -10.02
CA GLY A 17 -6.17 -5.71 -8.64
C GLY A 17 -6.61 -6.94 -7.85
N GLN A 18 -7.36 -7.84 -8.51
CA GLN A 18 -7.80 -9.07 -7.86
C GLN A 18 -6.65 -10.06 -7.69
N GLN A 19 -5.73 -10.10 -8.63
CA GLN A 19 -4.52 -10.93 -8.48
C GLN A 19 -3.70 -10.48 -7.28
N ARG A 20 -3.56 -9.18 -7.09
CA ARG A 20 -2.82 -8.62 -5.95
C ARG A 20 -3.49 -8.97 -4.63
N ARG A 21 -4.82 -8.88 -4.57
CA ARG A 21 -5.57 -9.27 -3.37
C ARG A 21 -5.39 -10.74 -3.06
N LEU A 22 -5.40 -11.58 -4.09
CA LEU A 22 -5.20 -13.02 -3.91
C LEU A 22 -3.83 -13.32 -3.32
N GLU A 23 -2.79 -12.65 -3.79
CA GLU A 23 -1.45 -12.79 -3.25
C GLU A 23 -1.41 -12.45 -1.76
N ILE A 24 -2.07 -11.37 -1.38
CA ILE A 24 -2.14 -10.93 0.02
C ILE A 24 -2.91 -11.97 0.86
N VAL A 25 -4.03 -12.45 0.35
CA VAL A 25 -4.82 -13.49 1.05
C VAL A 25 -3.99 -14.74 1.28
N ARG A 26 -3.20 -15.16 0.30
CA ARG A 26 -2.31 -16.30 0.45
C ARG A 26 -1.27 -16.08 1.54
N ALA A 27 -0.71 -14.88 1.61
CA ALA A 27 0.23 -14.54 2.67
C ALA A 27 -0.44 -14.60 4.05
N LEU A 28 -1.71 -14.18 4.14
CA LEU A 28 -2.45 -14.22 5.40
C LEU A 28 -2.70 -15.65 5.90
N ALA A 29 -2.72 -16.64 5.01
CA ALA A 29 -2.92 -18.03 5.38
C ALA A 29 -1.81 -18.56 6.29
N THR A 30 -0.65 -17.92 6.33
CA THR A 30 0.46 -18.27 7.22
C THR A 30 0.32 -17.69 8.62
N HIS A 31 -0.75 -16.96 8.90
CA HIS A 31 -1.02 -16.28 10.18
C HIS A 31 0.13 -15.37 10.62
N PRO A 32 0.55 -14.42 9.77
CA PRO A 32 1.66 -13.54 10.09
C PRO A 32 1.28 -12.48 11.12
N LYS A 33 2.29 -11.94 11.81
CA LYS A 33 2.13 -10.75 12.63
C LYS A 33 2.54 -9.50 11.86
N LEU A 34 3.42 -9.68 10.89
CA LEU A 34 3.95 -8.62 10.04
C LEU A 34 3.72 -8.99 8.58
N LEU A 35 3.11 -8.09 7.85
CA LEU A 35 2.89 -8.23 6.41
C LEU A 35 3.79 -7.23 5.69
N LEU A 36 4.63 -7.72 4.79
CA LEU A 36 5.52 -6.89 3.98
C LEU A 36 4.96 -6.76 2.57
N LEU A 37 4.77 -5.54 2.11
CA LEU A 37 4.25 -5.27 0.78
C LEU A 37 5.22 -4.34 0.03
N ASP A 38 5.68 -4.78 -1.13
CA ASP A 38 6.58 -4.00 -1.97
C ASP A 38 5.83 -3.51 -3.20
N GLU A 39 5.57 -2.22 -3.24
CA GLU A 39 4.84 -1.53 -4.30
C GLU A 39 3.55 -2.25 -4.70
N PRO A 40 2.65 -2.51 -3.74
CA PRO A 40 1.45 -3.31 -4.02
C PRO A 40 0.51 -2.67 -5.03
N ALA A 41 0.58 -1.36 -5.23
CA ALA A 41 -0.27 -0.65 -6.18
C ALA A 41 0.39 -0.42 -7.55
N ALA A 42 1.56 -1.04 -7.80
CA ALA A 42 2.24 -0.88 -9.08
C ALA A 42 1.33 -1.33 -10.23
N GLY A 43 1.21 -0.49 -11.24
CA GLY A 43 0.38 -0.79 -12.41
C GLY A 43 -1.11 -0.57 -12.24
N MET A 44 -1.56 -0.09 -11.08
CA MET A 44 -2.97 0.15 -10.82
C MET A 44 -3.39 1.58 -11.16
N ASN A 45 -4.64 1.76 -11.59
CA ASN A 45 -5.24 3.08 -11.77
C ASN A 45 -5.66 3.64 -10.39
N PRO A 46 -6.05 4.94 -10.30
CA PRO A 46 -6.41 5.54 -9.02
C PRO A 46 -7.54 4.82 -8.28
N GLN A 47 -8.54 4.34 -9.00
CA GLN A 47 -9.66 3.63 -8.37
C GLN A 47 -9.21 2.31 -7.77
N GLU A 48 -8.43 1.53 -8.51
CA GLU A 48 -7.89 0.27 -8.03
C GLU A 48 -6.97 0.48 -6.83
N THR A 49 -6.17 1.54 -6.86
CA THR A 49 -5.28 1.89 -5.75
C THR A 49 -6.08 2.21 -4.48
N GLU A 50 -7.17 2.95 -4.62
CA GLU A 50 -8.04 3.28 -3.48
C GLU A 50 -8.69 2.03 -2.91
N GLU A 51 -9.17 1.14 -3.77
CA GLU A 51 -9.77 -0.12 -3.33
C GLU A 51 -8.76 -1.00 -2.62
N LEU A 52 -7.53 -1.06 -3.13
CA LEU A 52 -6.45 -1.79 -2.48
C LEU A 52 -6.15 -1.22 -1.09
N GLY A 53 -6.12 0.11 -0.97
CA GLY A 53 -5.90 0.77 0.31
C GLY A 53 -6.94 0.39 1.35
N ARG A 54 -8.20 0.39 0.95
CA ARG A 54 -9.30 -0.02 1.85
C ARG A 54 -9.16 -1.48 2.25
N PHE A 55 -8.79 -2.34 1.31
CA PHE A 55 -8.58 -3.75 1.58
C PHE A 55 -7.45 -3.96 2.59
N ILE A 56 -6.32 -3.26 2.42
CA ILE A 56 -5.19 -3.36 3.34
C ILE A 56 -5.58 -2.91 4.76
N GLN A 57 -6.30 -1.80 4.88
CA GLN A 57 -6.78 -1.34 6.19
C GLN A 57 -7.71 -2.36 6.84
N GLU A 58 -8.60 -2.93 6.06
CA GLU A 58 -9.56 -3.90 6.54
C GLU A 58 -8.88 -5.14 7.11
N ILE A 59 -7.92 -5.71 6.38
CA ILE A 59 -7.20 -6.89 6.86
C ILE A 59 -6.29 -6.56 8.04
N LYS A 60 -5.70 -5.38 8.06
CA LYS A 60 -4.87 -4.91 9.15
C LYS A 60 -5.66 -4.92 10.46
N GLU A 61 -6.85 -4.35 10.45
CA GLU A 61 -7.70 -4.28 11.61
C GLU A 61 -8.26 -5.65 11.99
N LYS A 62 -8.71 -6.39 11.01
CA LYS A 62 -9.35 -7.69 11.25
C LYS A 62 -8.42 -8.71 11.84
N PHE A 63 -7.17 -8.74 11.38
CA PHE A 63 -6.18 -9.74 11.80
C PHE A 63 -5.13 -9.20 12.76
N GLY A 64 -5.24 -7.94 13.17
CA GLY A 64 -4.28 -7.34 14.08
C GLY A 64 -2.86 -7.31 13.53
N LEU A 65 -2.71 -7.02 12.26
CA LEU A 65 -1.42 -7.04 11.56
C LEU A 65 -0.66 -5.73 11.71
N THR A 66 0.68 -5.85 11.72
CA THR A 66 1.54 -4.72 11.39
C THR A 66 1.87 -4.83 9.92
N VAL A 67 1.64 -3.77 9.18
CA VAL A 67 1.92 -3.72 7.73
C VAL A 67 3.09 -2.79 7.47
N PHE A 68 4.11 -3.30 6.79
CA PHE A 68 5.24 -2.50 6.32
C PHE A 68 5.16 -2.47 4.80
N MET A 69 5.00 -1.27 4.24
CA MET A 69 4.75 -1.10 2.81
C MET A 69 5.77 -0.16 2.20
N ILE A 70 6.32 -0.55 1.05
CA ILE A 70 7.16 0.32 0.23
C ILE A 70 6.28 0.80 -0.91
N GLU A 71 6.15 2.12 -1.07
CA GLU A 71 5.24 2.67 -2.06
C GLU A 71 5.63 4.09 -2.43
N HIS A 72 5.21 4.52 -3.61
CA HIS A 72 5.38 5.90 -4.07
C HIS A 72 4.06 6.56 -4.48
N HIS A 73 2.95 5.86 -4.37
CA HIS A 73 1.63 6.44 -4.60
C HIS A 73 1.21 7.22 -3.36
N MET A 74 1.36 8.53 -3.42
CA MET A 74 1.17 9.39 -2.24
C MET A 74 -0.22 9.27 -1.62
N ASN A 75 -1.27 9.21 -2.45
CA ASN A 75 -2.62 9.10 -1.93
C ASN A 75 -2.81 7.82 -1.12
N LEU A 76 -2.25 6.71 -1.58
CA LEU A 76 -2.31 5.44 -0.86
C LEU A 76 -1.55 5.54 0.46
N VAL A 77 -0.31 6.00 0.40
CA VAL A 77 0.56 6.10 1.58
C VAL A 77 -0.07 7.02 2.63
N MET A 78 -0.52 8.21 2.23
CA MET A 78 -1.10 9.18 3.15
C MET A 78 -2.44 8.72 3.74
N GLY A 79 -3.18 7.90 2.97
CA GLY A 79 -4.51 7.46 3.38
C GLY A 79 -4.53 6.32 4.37
N ILE A 80 -3.53 5.46 4.38
CA ILE A 80 -3.57 4.23 5.18
C ILE A 80 -2.43 4.06 6.17
N SER A 81 -1.42 4.92 6.13
CA SER A 81 -0.24 4.76 6.97
C SER A 81 -0.43 5.45 8.33
N ASP A 82 0.08 4.81 9.37
CA ASP A 82 0.15 5.42 10.70
C ASP A 82 1.44 6.21 10.85
N ARG A 83 2.51 5.73 10.22
CA ARG A 83 3.82 6.37 10.26
C ARG A 83 4.51 6.19 8.92
N ILE A 84 5.19 7.23 8.47
CA ILE A 84 5.84 7.26 7.16
C ILE A 84 7.30 7.64 7.31
N TYR A 85 8.17 6.91 6.59
CA TYR A 85 9.57 7.23 6.43
C TYR A 85 9.80 7.58 4.97
N VAL A 86 10.32 8.77 4.70
CA VAL A 86 10.51 9.24 3.32
C VAL A 86 11.98 9.15 2.96
N ILE A 87 12.25 8.48 1.83
CA ILE A 87 13.60 8.29 1.33
C ILE A 87 13.73 8.97 -0.04
N ASP A 88 14.81 9.73 -0.23
CA ASP A 88 15.11 10.39 -1.48
C ASP A 88 16.59 10.23 -1.77
N PHE A 89 16.91 9.69 -2.93
CA PHE A 89 18.29 9.37 -3.33
C PHE A 89 19.05 8.57 -2.26
N GLY A 90 18.38 7.58 -1.68
CA GLY A 90 18.99 6.69 -0.69
C GLY A 90 19.13 7.27 0.70
N LYS A 91 18.62 8.48 0.94
CA LYS A 91 18.69 9.11 2.26
C LYS A 91 17.32 9.34 2.82
N GLN A 92 17.18 9.13 4.12
CA GLN A 92 15.94 9.45 4.81
C GLN A 92 15.86 10.97 4.99
N ILE A 93 14.81 11.57 4.43
CA ILE A 93 14.63 13.02 4.48
C ILE A 93 13.50 13.44 5.43
N ALA A 94 12.64 12.53 5.83
CA ALA A 94 11.54 12.83 6.74
C ALA A 94 11.02 11.56 7.40
N GLU A 95 10.33 11.75 8.53
CA GLU A 95 9.69 10.68 9.27
C GLU A 95 8.57 11.29 10.11
N GLY A 96 7.44 10.61 10.21
CA GLY A 96 6.35 11.07 11.07
C GLY A 96 5.00 10.52 10.65
N THR A 97 3.95 11.13 11.20
CA THR A 97 2.58 10.85 10.80
C THR A 97 2.35 11.36 9.38
N PRO A 98 1.29 10.90 8.70
CA PRO A 98 0.98 11.42 7.36
C PRO A 98 0.90 12.94 7.30
N LYS A 99 0.30 13.56 8.30
CA LYS A 99 0.18 15.01 8.34
C LYS A 99 1.55 15.69 8.45
N GLU A 100 2.39 15.21 9.35
CA GLU A 100 3.73 15.75 9.54
C GLU A 100 4.57 15.65 8.28
N VAL A 101 4.50 14.49 7.63
CA VAL A 101 5.26 14.25 6.41
C VAL A 101 4.74 15.10 5.25
N ARG A 102 3.43 15.20 5.12
CA ARG A 102 2.81 16.02 4.07
C ARG A 102 3.19 17.48 4.17
N ASP A 103 3.31 17.99 5.39
CA ASP A 103 3.63 19.40 5.63
C ASP A 103 5.14 19.68 5.63
N ASN A 104 5.96 18.66 5.51
CA ASN A 104 7.42 18.82 5.53
C ASN A 104 7.91 19.42 4.21
N PRO A 105 8.63 20.55 4.23
CA PRO A 105 9.12 21.22 3.02
C PRO A 105 10.00 20.33 2.14
N ALA A 106 10.82 19.47 2.73
CA ALA A 106 11.69 18.59 1.97
C ALA A 106 10.87 17.54 1.18
N VAL A 107 9.78 17.06 1.76
CA VAL A 107 8.88 16.12 1.10
C VAL A 107 8.11 16.81 -0.02
N ILE A 108 7.63 18.01 0.23
CA ILE A 108 6.92 18.81 -0.77
C ILE A 108 7.81 19.03 -1.99
N ALA A 109 9.06 19.39 -1.77
CA ALA A 109 10.02 19.62 -2.84
C ALA A 109 10.33 18.33 -3.62
N ALA A 110 10.47 17.20 -2.93
CA ALA A 110 10.89 15.95 -3.56
C ALA A 110 9.75 15.22 -4.28
N TYR A 111 8.53 15.28 -3.74
CA TYR A 111 7.44 14.42 -4.20
C TYR A 111 6.16 15.18 -4.53
N LEU A 112 5.76 16.13 -3.71
CA LEU A 112 4.45 16.74 -3.82
C LEU A 112 4.43 17.97 -4.71
N GLY A 113 5.50 18.72 -4.74
CA GLY A 113 5.60 19.91 -5.56
C GLY A 113 5.58 19.63 -7.05
N VAL A 114 6.07 18.47 -7.45
CA VAL A 114 6.11 18.05 -8.86
C VAL A 114 4.71 17.74 -9.38
N ASP A 115 3.87 17.19 -8.55
CA ASP A 115 2.53 16.76 -8.95
C ASP A 115 1.58 17.90 -9.25
N GLU A 116 1.90 19.09 -8.77
CA GLU A 116 1.06 20.26 -8.99
C GLU A 116 1.27 20.92 -10.35
N GLU A 117 2.30 20.50 -11.05
CA GLU A 117 2.59 21.04 -12.37
C GLU A 117 1.93 20.21 -13.47
#